data_539d834fd0ebc244bef15722919d37f6
#
_entry.id   539d834fd0ebc244bef15722919d37f6
#
_cell.length_a   1.000
_cell.length_b   1.000
_cell.length_c   1.000
_cell.angle_alpha   90.00
_cell.angle_beta   90.00
_cell.angle_gamma   90.00
#
_symmetry.space_group_name_H-M   'P 1'
#
loop_
_entity.id
_entity.type
_entity.pdbx_description
1 polymer ?
#
loop_
_entity_poly.entity_id
_entity_poly.type
_entity_poly.pdbx_seq_one_letter_code
_entity_poly.pdbx_strand_id
1 'polypeptide(L)'
;MHSLRWKITLNFVALLFLTLLGAYLYLHLVILKALSLPLLPPFSAGPLAGKLEGELLKVMLGVFLLLAGGTFILAGGIITPLRALLPLTRRIAAGDLEQRIEIQSDDEVGLLSHHLNVMVENLRNNFREIAAERNRMEAILASMTDGLVAVDQVGRVIMVNPAAEEMIGKKGPEVVHKYLLKVIRNHEIDEMVKEILASGLPLEQEVRLFPTTSQLFKVHGMPITSEQGRVVGAVLTIRDITTIRHLEQMRTEFVANVSHELRTPLTSIRGFVETLLEGALEDPEVSRRFLGIINNEARRLQQLIEDLLALSRLENQPQRQIPDRADLASTLERVLVTVTPLASDKGVDLQTEIPGGIPELAISESYLNQVLLNLIDNGIKYTPAGGKVTVRAIPEGDLVQVEVEDTGIGIPSESLPRVFERFYRVDKARSREMGGTGLGLAIVKHIVESHGGSINVTSRPGQGSCFFFTLPIAAGGGEAE
;
A
#
# COMPACT_ATOMS: atom_id res chain seq x y z
N MET A 1 30.94 55.52 13.41
CA MET A 1 30.58 54.97 14.75
C MET A 1 31.90 54.62 15.46
N HIS A 2 32.24 55.32 16.54
CA HIS A 2 33.44 55.01 17.31
C HIS A 2 33.27 53.63 17.93
N SER A 3 34.28 52.73 17.74
CA SER A 3 34.22 51.37 18.26
C SER A 3 34.09 51.35 19.78
N LEU A 4 33.38 50.42 20.39
CA LEU A 4 33.24 50.27 21.85
C LEU A 4 34.58 50.29 22.54
N ARG A 5 35.62 49.70 21.92
CA ARG A 5 37.01 49.77 22.37
C ARG A 5 37.51 51.21 22.59
N TRP A 6 37.28 52.08 21.60
CA TRP A 6 37.66 53.49 21.73
C TRP A 6 36.88 54.23 22.82
N LYS A 7 35.57 53.93 22.98
CA LYS A 7 34.79 54.58 24.06
C LYS A 7 35.27 54.16 25.45
N ILE A 8 35.53 52.87 25.68
CA ILE A 8 36.01 52.34 26.95
C ILE A 8 37.39 52.85 27.21
N THR A 9 38.31 52.78 26.25
CA THR A 9 39.72 53.32 26.43
C THR A 9 39.69 54.78 26.65
N LEU A 10 38.88 55.56 25.92
CA LEU A 10 38.83 57.06 26.11
C LEU A 10 38.29 57.38 27.49
N ASN A 11 37.26 56.71 28.00
CA ASN A 11 36.76 57.03 29.36
C ASN A 11 37.77 56.67 30.46
N PHE A 12 38.43 55.48 30.31
CA PHE A 12 39.50 55.15 31.28
C PHE A 12 40.67 56.05 31.22
N VAL A 13 41.10 56.43 30.03
CA VAL A 13 42.20 57.39 29.84
C VAL A 13 41.84 58.79 30.39
N ALA A 14 40.60 59.25 30.17
CA ALA A 14 40.10 60.51 30.73
C ALA A 14 40.06 60.50 32.27
N LEU A 15 39.55 59.35 32.85
CA LEU A 15 39.51 59.16 34.28
C LEU A 15 40.96 59.18 34.90
N LEU A 16 41.86 58.47 34.24
CA LEU A 16 43.26 58.40 34.63
C LEU A 16 43.94 59.74 34.53
N PHE A 17 43.67 60.51 33.45
CA PHE A 17 44.16 61.85 33.28
C PHE A 17 43.68 62.78 34.42
N LEU A 18 42.37 62.72 34.75
CA LEU A 18 41.82 63.55 35.85
C LEU A 18 42.38 63.17 37.19
N THR A 19 42.59 61.88 37.48
CA THR A 19 43.20 61.43 38.75
C THR A 19 44.68 61.88 38.86
N LEU A 20 45.47 61.78 37.80
CA LEU A 20 46.83 62.17 37.73
C LEU A 20 46.98 63.75 37.81
N LEU A 21 46.07 64.47 37.15
CA LEU A 21 45.98 65.90 37.20
C LEU A 21 45.68 66.38 38.65
N GLY A 22 44.72 65.72 39.33
CA GLY A 22 44.39 66.00 40.71
C GLY A 22 45.54 65.70 41.65
N ALA A 23 46.25 64.60 41.45
CA ALA A 23 47.48 64.29 42.20
C ALA A 23 48.62 65.31 41.97
N TYR A 24 48.79 65.75 40.70
CA TYR A 24 49.76 66.78 40.35
C TYR A 24 49.44 68.09 41.05
N LEU A 25 48.23 68.61 40.97
CA LEU A 25 47.76 69.80 41.60
C LEU A 25 47.96 69.80 43.14
N TYR A 26 47.60 68.64 43.73
CA TYR A 26 47.79 68.45 45.18
C TYR A 26 49.27 68.50 45.57
N LEU A 27 50.11 67.77 44.83
CA LEU A 27 51.55 67.74 45.11
C LEU A 27 52.21 69.10 44.88
N HIS A 28 51.76 69.81 43.81
CA HIS A 28 52.19 71.18 43.53
C HIS A 28 51.84 72.17 44.68
N LEU A 29 50.63 72.08 45.23
CA LEU A 29 50.18 72.81 46.39
C LEU A 29 51.00 72.47 47.65
N VAL A 30 51.30 71.17 47.85
CA VAL A 30 52.15 70.73 48.97
C VAL A 30 53.58 71.27 48.85
N ILE A 31 54.14 71.23 47.62
CA ILE A 31 55.47 71.77 47.33
C ILE A 31 55.48 73.28 47.56
N LEU A 32 54.50 74.05 47.05
CA LEU A 32 54.39 75.47 47.29
C LEU A 32 54.25 75.80 48.79
N LYS A 33 53.49 75.06 49.54
CA LYS A 33 53.31 75.21 50.96
C LYS A 33 54.58 74.85 51.75
N ALA A 34 55.33 73.86 51.32
CA ALA A 34 56.62 73.50 51.93
C ALA A 34 57.70 74.56 51.66
N LEU A 35 57.70 75.15 50.46
CA LEU A 35 58.61 76.25 50.09
C LEU A 35 58.27 77.59 50.74
N SER A 36 57.03 77.75 51.20
CA SER A 36 56.60 78.94 51.94
C SER A 36 56.93 78.88 53.44
N LEU A 37 57.49 77.81 53.97
CA LEU A 37 57.94 77.66 55.33
C LEU A 37 59.29 78.40 55.52
N PRO A 38 59.47 79.17 56.58
CA PRO A 38 60.62 80.05 56.78
C PRO A 38 61.92 79.33 57.10
N LEU A 39 62.12 78.08 56.73
CA LEU A 39 63.29 77.24 57.01
C LEU A 39 64.33 77.19 55.87
N LEU A 40 64.13 77.86 54.73
CA LEU A 40 65.10 77.93 53.62
C LEU A 40 65.44 79.40 53.24
N PRO A 41 66.68 79.68 52.89
CA PRO A 41 67.07 81.01 52.43
C PRO A 41 66.40 81.37 51.10
N PRO A 42 65.90 82.62 50.91
CA PRO A 42 64.98 82.94 49.79
C PRO A 42 65.59 82.90 48.38
N PHE A 43 66.88 82.72 48.23
CA PHE A 43 67.58 82.81 46.93
C PHE A 43 67.77 81.44 46.19
N SER A 44 67.55 80.32 46.85
CA SER A 44 67.81 78.98 46.26
C SER A 44 66.57 78.15 45.99
N ALA A 45 65.41 78.60 46.40
CA ALA A 45 64.16 77.80 46.33
C ALA A 45 63.56 77.74 44.92
N GLY A 46 63.65 78.74 44.06
CA GLY A 46 63.02 78.82 42.74
C GLY A 46 63.59 77.86 41.71
N PRO A 47 64.91 77.76 41.52
CA PRO A 47 65.49 76.84 40.54
C PRO A 47 65.34 75.34 40.90
N LEU A 48 65.31 75.03 42.22
CA LEU A 48 65.11 73.67 42.70
C LEU A 48 63.66 73.22 42.54
N ALA A 49 62.71 74.11 42.81
CA ALA A 49 61.25 73.80 42.58
C ALA A 49 60.94 73.49 41.12
N GLY A 50 61.45 74.33 40.20
CA GLY A 50 61.24 74.10 38.77
C GLY A 50 61.88 72.82 38.25
N LYS A 51 63.02 72.36 38.78
CA LYS A 51 63.61 71.07 38.46
C LYS A 51 62.78 69.90 39.00
N LEU A 52 62.32 70.02 40.25
CA LEU A 52 61.48 68.99 40.87
C LEU A 52 60.14 68.87 40.16
N GLU A 53 59.49 69.97 39.81
CA GLU A 53 58.26 69.98 39.02
C GLU A 53 58.48 69.38 37.65
N GLY A 54 59.55 69.62 36.95
CA GLY A 54 59.89 69.05 35.65
C GLY A 54 60.13 67.54 35.70
N GLU A 55 60.82 67.03 36.72
CA GLU A 55 61.00 65.57 36.89
C GLU A 55 59.72 64.87 37.29
N LEU A 56 58.88 65.47 38.10
CA LEU A 56 57.57 64.95 38.51
C LEU A 56 56.61 64.85 37.33
N LEU A 57 56.62 65.88 36.47
CA LEU A 57 55.82 65.87 35.24
C LEU A 57 56.22 64.72 34.28
N LYS A 58 57.56 64.49 34.14
CA LYS A 58 58.07 63.38 33.31
C LYS A 58 57.65 62.03 33.87
N VAL A 59 57.75 61.81 35.18
CA VAL A 59 57.28 60.53 35.81
C VAL A 59 55.80 60.37 35.65
N MET A 60 55.00 61.43 35.87
CA MET A 60 53.54 61.35 35.67
C MET A 60 53.16 61.08 34.22
N LEU A 61 53.82 61.68 33.25
CA LEU A 61 53.63 61.44 31.84
C LEU A 61 53.96 59.94 31.46
N GLY A 62 55.07 59.40 32.00
CA GLY A 62 55.50 58.06 31.84
C GLY A 62 54.45 57.04 32.38
N VAL A 63 53.99 57.31 33.63
CA VAL A 63 52.91 56.46 34.24
C VAL A 63 51.61 56.52 33.43
N PHE A 64 51.24 57.76 32.99
CA PHE A 64 50.05 57.94 32.14
C PHE A 64 50.13 57.13 30.84
N LEU A 65 51.23 57.21 30.12
CA LEU A 65 51.42 56.47 28.86
C LEU A 65 51.45 55.00 29.09
N LEU A 66 52.06 54.49 30.16
CA LEU A 66 52.10 53.05 30.47
C LEU A 66 50.74 52.52 30.83
N LEU A 67 49.96 53.25 31.64
CA LEU A 67 48.59 52.79 31.99
C LEU A 67 47.60 52.94 30.83
N ALA A 68 47.74 54.03 30.04
CA ALA A 68 46.92 54.18 28.81
C ALA A 68 47.21 53.07 27.77
N GLY A 69 48.46 52.69 27.57
CA GLY A 69 48.86 51.57 26.73
C GLY A 69 48.32 50.23 27.26
N GLY A 70 48.43 50.01 28.57
CA GLY A 70 47.93 48.82 29.24
C GLY A 70 46.41 48.67 29.08
N THR A 71 45.63 49.73 29.31
CA THR A 71 44.16 49.71 29.13
C THR A 71 43.74 49.47 27.67
N PHE A 72 44.51 50.00 26.71
CA PHE A 72 44.26 49.79 25.30
C PHE A 72 44.48 48.32 24.88
N ILE A 73 45.51 47.66 25.42
CA ILE A 73 45.83 46.26 25.19
C ILE A 73 44.75 45.38 25.83
N LEU A 74 44.39 45.58 27.09
CA LEU A 74 43.38 44.85 27.82
C LEU A 74 41.99 44.98 27.16
N ALA A 75 41.60 46.19 26.77
CA ALA A 75 40.35 46.43 26.06
C ALA A 75 40.33 45.70 24.71
N GLY A 76 41.50 45.53 24.07
CA GLY A 76 41.63 44.73 22.85
C GLY A 76 41.40 43.23 23.06
N GLY A 77 41.88 42.67 24.16
CA GLY A 77 41.74 41.28 24.53
C GLY A 77 40.28 40.86 24.72
N ILE A 78 39.43 41.72 25.29
CA ILE A 78 38.01 41.39 25.57
C ILE A 78 37.09 41.78 24.40
N ILE A 79 37.26 42.95 23.80
CA ILE A 79 36.30 43.47 22.82
C ILE A 79 36.41 42.79 21.45
N THR A 80 37.61 42.38 21.05
CA THR A 80 37.84 41.76 19.74
C THR A 80 37.14 40.40 19.61
N PRO A 81 37.27 39.46 20.56
CA PRO A 81 36.54 38.19 20.52
C PRO A 81 35.03 38.37 20.58
N LEU A 82 34.51 39.26 21.44
CA LEU A 82 33.07 39.54 21.52
C LEU A 82 32.51 40.09 20.19
N ARG A 83 33.29 40.89 19.46
CA ARG A 83 32.89 41.35 18.13
C ARG A 83 32.87 40.25 17.09
N ALA A 84 33.72 39.25 17.22
CA ALA A 84 33.71 38.09 16.33
C ALA A 84 32.47 37.23 16.54
N LEU A 85 31.88 37.20 17.74
CA LEU A 85 30.62 36.46 18.02
C LEU A 85 29.38 37.08 17.35
N LEU A 86 29.34 38.42 17.20
CA LEU A 86 28.15 39.12 16.69
C LEU A 86 27.71 38.72 15.27
N PRO A 87 28.57 38.59 14.25
CA PRO A 87 28.17 38.10 12.93
C PRO A 87 27.78 36.66 12.96
N LEU A 88 28.42 35.81 13.79
CA LEU A 88 28.10 34.38 13.92
C LEU A 88 26.73 34.19 14.56
N THR A 89 26.41 34.87 15.65
CA THR A 89 25.09 34.81 16.28
C THR A 89 23.98 35.31 15.35
N ARG A 90 24.24 36.31 14.51
CA ARG A 90 23.29 36.77 13.48
C ARG A 90 23.04 35.72 12.42
N ARG A 91 24.07 34.99 11.97
CA ARG A 91 23.92 33.89 10.99
C ARG A 91 23.13 32.72 11.58
N ILE A 92 23.44 32.33 12.83
CA ILE A 92 22.70 31.33 13.59
C ILE A 92 21.22 31.74 13.71
N ALA A 93 20.92 32.98 14.06
CA ALA A 93 19.56 33.50 14.14
C ALA A 93 18.84 33.54 12.77
N ALA A 94 19.58 33.62 11.67
CA ALA A 94 19.05 33.52 10.32
C ALA A 94 18.88 32.09 9.84
N GLY A 95 19.15 31.06 10.69
CA GLY A 95 18.98 29.67 10.37
C GLY A 95 20.22 28.92 9.86
N ASP A 96 21.36 29.59 9.75
CA ASP A 96 22.63 28.95 9.38
C ASP A 96 23.26 28.30 10.62
N LEU A 97 22.87 27.05 10.88
CA LEU A 97 23.35 26.27 12.03
C LEU A 97 24.65 25.50 11.74
N GLU A 98 25.22 25.61 10.55
CA GLU A 98 26.47 24.90 10.20
C GLU A 98 27.72 25.56 10.71
N GLN A 99 27.61 26.80 11.15
CA GLN A 99 28.74 27.58 11.66
C GLN A 99 29.17 27.11 13.04
N ARG A 100 30.50 26.99 13.23
CA ARG A 100 31.13 26.69 14.51
C ARG A 100 31.85 27.92 15.01
N ILE A 101 31.71 28.22 16.28
CA ILE A 101 32.38 29.34 16.92
C ILE A 101 33.77 28.85 17.37
N GLU A 102 34.82 29.26 16.66
CA GLU A 102 36.21 28.91 16.98
C GLU A 102 36.90 30.09 17.66
N ILE A 103 36.54 30.37 18.92
CA ILE A 103 37.25 31.33 19.77
C ILE A 103 37.99 30.54 20.84
N GLN A 104 39.31 30.48 20.70
CA GLN A 104 40.19 29.89 21.70
C GLN A 104 40.55 30.98 22.73
N SER A 105 39.88 30.96 23.85
CA SER A 105 40.18 31.80 25.03
C SER A 105 39.92 30.95 26.28
N ASP A 106 40.76 31.04 27.27
CA ASP A 106 40.63 30.34 28.55
C ASP A 106 39.85 31.17 29.60
N ASP A 107 39.16 32.24 29.16
CA ASP A 107 38.39 33.16 29.99
C ASP A 107 36.86 32.95 29.81
N GLU A 108 36.06 33.88 30.36
CA GLU A 108 34.59 33.86 30.27
C GLU A 108 34.08 33.93 28.82
N VAL A 109 34.87 34.51 27.89
CA VAL A 109 34.52 34.58 26.46
C VAL A 109 34.66 33.21 25.79
N GLY A 110 35.70 32.43 26.17
CA GLY A 110 35.84 31.04 25.75
C GLY A 110 34.70 30.15 26.26
N LEU A 111 34.32 30.31 27.54
CA LEU A 111 33.18 29.59 28.13
C LEU A 111 31.86 29.94 27.43
N LEU A 112 31.62 31.22 27.12
CA LEU A 112 30.46 31.67 26.35
C LEU A 112 30.44 31.04 24.96
N SER A 113 31.58 31.00 24.28
CA SER A 113 31.71 30.37 22.95
C SER A 113 31.39 28.87 22.99
N HIS A 114 31.86 28.19 24.04
CA HIS A 114 31.52 26.76 24.25
C HIS A 114 30.01 26.54 24.44
N HIS A 115 29.38 27.32 25.34
CA HIS A 115 27.93 27.20 25.58
C HIS A 115 27.10 27.53 24.35
N LEU A 116 27.50 28.52 23.55
CA LEU A 116 26.86 28.83 22.28
C LEU A 116 26.99 27.66 21.27
N ASN A 117 28.15 27.03 21.17
CA ASN A 117 28.34 25.85 20.32
C ASN A 117 27.46 24.69 20.77
N VAL A 118 27.35 24.41 22.07
CA VAL A 118 26.44 23.39 22.62
C VAL A 118 24.98 23.71 22.29
N MET A 119 24.58 24.98 22.42
CA MET A 119 23.21 25.39 22.05
C MET A 119 22.94 25.19 20.56
N VAL A 120 23.86 25.56 19.69
CA VAL A 120 23.72 25.35 18.22
C VAL A 120 23.63 23.87 17.87
N GLU A 121 24.46 23.03 18.48
CA GLU A 121 24.44 21.59 18.27
C GLU A 121 23.11 20.99 18.72
N ASN A 122 22.58 21.36 19.87
CA ASN A 122 21.26 20.92 20.35
C ASN A 122 20.13 21.35 19.39
N LEU A 123 20.15 22.61 18.93
CA LEU A 123 19.18 23.10 17.95
C LEU A 123 19.26 22.29 16.63
N ARG A 124 20.47 22.05 16.14
CA ARG A 124 20.72 21.26 14.94
C ARG A 124 20.18 19.82 15.07
N ASN A 125 20.44 19.19 16.21
CA ASN A 125 19.96 17.83 16.48
C ASN A 125 18.43 17.79 16.58
N ASN A 126 17.80 18.75 17.25
CA ASN A 126 16.33 18.85 17.32
C ASN A 126 15.70 19.05 15.92
N PHE A 127 16.27 19.93 15.09
CA PHE A 127 15.78 20.10 13.71
C PHE A 127 15.95 18.85 12.86
N ARG A 128 17.08 18.13 13.01
CA ARG A 128 17.30 16.87 12.31
C ARG A 128 16.30 15.78 12.76
N GLU A 129 16.05 15.70 14.04
CA GLU A 129 15.09 14.75 14.62
C GLU A 129 13.67 15.03 14.09
N ILE A 130 13.22 16.28 14.15
CA ILE A 130 11.90 16.70 13.61
C ILE A 130 11.81 16.39 12.11
N ALA A 131 12.85 16.69 11.34
CA ALA A 131 12.88 16.39 9.90
C ALA A 131 12.85 14.87 9.62
N ALA A 132 13.60 14.07 10.40
CA ALA A 132 13.61 12.62 10.28
C ALA A 132 12.26 12.02 10.65
N GLU A 133 11.60 12.50 11.70
CA GLU A 133 10.27 12.06 12.11
C GLU A 133 9.20 12.39 11.06
N ARG A 134 9.25 13.61 10.52
CA ARG A 134 8.40 14.03 9.42
C ARG A 134 8.58 13.15 8.18
N ASN A 135 9.83 12.92 7.75
CA ASN A 135 10.14 12.07 6.60
C ASN A 135 9.67 10.61 6.84
N ARG A 136 9.82 10.11 8.07
CA ARG A 136 9.31 8.79 8.45
C ARG A 136 7.79 8.72 8.34
N MET A 137 7.08 9.74 8.82
CA MET A 137 5.62 9.81 8.71
C MET A 137 5.17 9.87 7.25
N GLU A 138 5.81 10.70 6.42
CA GLU A 138 5.54 10.79 4.99
C GLU A 138 5.78 9.45 4.28
N ALA A 139 6.85 8.71 4.63
CA ALA A 139 7.13 7.39 4.08
C ALA A 139 6.07 6.35 4.48
N ILE A 140 5.60 6.37 5.73
CA ILE A 140 4.52 5.49 6.22
C ILE A 140 3.24 5.78 5.42
N LEU A 141 2.84 7.04 5.29
CA LEU A 141 1.64 7.43 4.53
C LEU A 141 1.75 7.07 3.05
N ALA A 142 2.95 7.14 2.48
CA ALA A 142 3.19 6.78 1.08
C ALA A 142 3.16 5.26 0.84
N SER A 143 3.50 4.44 1.83
CA SER A 143 3.48 2.98 1.73
C SER A 143 2.12 2.34 1.98
N MET A 144 1.14 3.12 2.45
CA MET A 144 -0.22 2.63 2.70
C MET A 144 -0.93 2.34 1.37
N THR A 145 -1.58 1.18 1.29
CA THR A 145 -2.42 0.78 0.16
C THR A 145 -3.81 1.39 0.22
N ASP A 146 -4.30 1.71 1.42
CA ASP A 146 -5.57 2.38 1.63
C ASP A 146 -5.41 3.89 1.36
N GLY A 147 -6.37 4.47 0.66
CA GLY A 147 -6.44 5.91 0.46
C GLY A 147 -6.72 6.63 1.77
N LEU A 148 -5.96 7.68 2.09
CA LEU A 148 -6.16 8.50 3.28
C LEU A 148 -6.41 9.93 2.89
N VAL A 149 -7.53 10.50 3.37
CA VAL A 149 -7.92 11.90 3.17
C VAL A 149 -8.26 12.52 4.52
N ALA A 150 -7.57 13.58 4.89
CA ALA A 150 -7.91 14.35 6.08
C ALA A 150 -8.58 15.67 5.69
N VAL A 151 -9.58 16.07 6.47
CA VAL A 151 -10.32 17.32 6.28
C VAL A 151 -10.35 18.15 7.56
N ASP A 152 -10.48 19.47 7.39
CA ASP A 152 -10.66 20.41 8.51
C ASP A 152 -12.12 20.44 9.01
N GLN A 153 -12.40 21.29 9.99
CA GLN A 153 -13.75 21.50 10.58
C GLN A 153 -14.81 21.94 9.57
N VAL A 154 -14.41 22.46 8.42
CA VAL A 154 -15.29 22.97 7.38
C VAL A 154 -15.44 21.98 6.22
N GLY A 155 -14.76 20.81 6.29
CA GLY A 155 -14.77 19.79 5.24
C GLY A 155 -13.83 20.10 4.08
N ARG A 156 -12.79 20.94 4.27
CA ARG A 156 -11.74 21.16 3.28
C ARG A 156 -10.61 20.15 3.48
N VAL A 157 -10.12 19.63 2.40
CA VAL A 157 -8.99 18.67 2.40
C VAL A 157 -7.73 19.35 2.91
N ILE A 158 -7.11 18.81 3.96
CA ILE A 158 -5.84 19.26 4.51
C ILE A 158 -4.69 18.33 4.12
N MET A 159 -4.98 17.05 3.86
CA MET A 159 -3.98 16.07 3.48
C MET A 159 -4.60 14.94 2.66
N VAL A 160 -3.81 14.40 1.72
CA VAL A 160 -4.08 13.16 0.99
C VAL A 160 -2.78 12.36 0.88
N ASN A 161 -2.87 11.03 0.93
CA ASN A 161 -1.73 10.17 0.65
C ASN A 161 -1.71 9.76 -0.84
N PRO A 162 -0.60 9.19 -1.35
CA PRO A 162 -0.51 8.77 -2.75
C PRO A 162 -1.58 7.77 -3.19
N ALA A 163 -1.98 6.84 -2.32
CA ALA A 163 -3.05 5.88 -2.64
C ALA A 163 -4.40 6.59 -2.88
N ALA A 164 -4.74 7.61 -2.07
CA ALA A 164 -5.95 8.41 -2.28
C ALA A 164 -5.86 9.25 -3.56
N GLU A 165 -4.68 9.78 -3.91
CA GLU A 165 -4.46 10.49 -5.17
C GLU A 165 -4.75 9.60 -6.38
N GLU A 166 -4.28 8.36 -6.35
CA GLU A 166 -4.51 7.37 -7.41
C GLU A 166 -6.00 7.00 -7.51
N MET A 167 -6.66 6.72 -6.37
CA MET A 167 -8.09 6.39 -6.33
C MET A 167 -8.97 7.53 -6.83
N ILE A 168 -8.62 8.79 -6.51
CA ILE A 168 -9.39 9.98 -6.90
C ILE A 168 -9.02 10.45 -8.32
N GLY A 169 -7.84 10.06 -8.84
CA GLY A 169 -7.30 10.50 -10.12
C GLY A 169 -6.84 11.97 -10.12
N LYS A 170 -6.43 12.52 -8.96
CA LYS A 170 -5.97 13.90 -8.79
C LYS A 170 -4.82 13.97 -7.80
N LYS A 171 -3.86 14.85 -8.04
CA LYS A 171 -2.70 15.03 -7.17
C LYS A 171 -2.96 15.98 -6.00
N GLY A 172 -2.22 15.79 -4.89
CA GLY A 172 -2.33 16.58 -3.66
C GLY A 172 -2.43 18.09 -3.84
N PRO A 173 -1.54 18.75 -4.60
CA PRO A 173 -1.61 20.19 -4.83
C PRO A 173 -2.91 20.66 -5.48
N GLU A 174 -3.61 19.78 -6.20
CA GLU A 174 -4.87 20.11 -6.84
C GLU A 174 -6.08 19.97 -5.91
N VAL A 175 -5.95 19.18 -4.83
CA VAL A 175 -7.07 18.82 -3.95
C VAL A 175 -7.00 19.48 -2.58
N VAL A 176 -5.80 19.75 -2.06
CA VAL A 176 -5.60 20.42 -0.76
C VAL A 176 -6.25 21.80 -0.77
N HIS A 177 -6.85 22.18 0.35
CA HIS A 177 -7.65 23.39 0.57
C HIS A 177 -8.97 23.48 -0.21
N LYS A 178 -9.35 22.47 -1.00
CA LYS A 178 -10.68 22.41 -1.64
C LYS A 178 -11.66 21.63 -0.76
N TYR A 179 -12.95 21.94 -0.90
CA TYR A 179 -14.01 21.15 -0.26
C TYR A 179 -14.00 19.71 -0.77
N LEU A 180 -14.16 18.73 0.13
CA LEU A 180 -14.15 17.31 -0.20
C LEU A 180 -15.16 16.95 -1.30
N LEU A 181 -16.37 17.50 -1.24
CA LEU A 181 -17.40 17.31 -2.25
C LEU A 181 -16.96 17.74 -3.67
N LYS A 182 -16.13 18.78 -3.80
CA LYS A 182 -15.56 19.19 -5.10
C LYS A 182 -14.47 18.25 -5.60
N VAL A 183 -13.83 17.54 -4.70
CA VAL A 183 -12.73 16.61 -5.00
C VAL A 183 -13.28 15.24 -5.41
N ILE A 184 -14.11 14.63 -4.56
CA ILE A 184 -14.64 13.26 -4.74
C ILE A 184 -15.98 13.25 -5.49
N ARG A 185 -16.77 14.35 -5.43
CA ARG A 185 -18.11 14.48 -6.05
C ARG A 185 -19.10 13.38 -5.63
N ASN A 186 -19.01 12.95 -4.40
CA ASN A 186 -19.89 11.94 -3.80
C ASN A 186 -20.61 12.56 -2.59
N HIS A 187 -21.94 12.59 -2.64
CA HIS A 187 -22.77 13.19 -1.58
C HIS A 187 -22.77 12.33 -0.30
N GLU A 188 -22.73 11.01 -0.43
CA GLU A 188 -22.74 10.09 0.73
C GLU A 188 -21.52 10.31 1.61
N ILE A 189 -20.34 10.50 0.99
CA ILE A 189 -19.10 10.80 1.73
C ILE A 189 -19.15 12.20 2.35
N ASP A 190 -19.74 13.18 1.66
CA ASP A 190 -19.86 14.53 2.21
C ASP A 190 -20.80 14.58 3.42
N GLU A 191 -21.92 13.86 3.37
CA GLU A 191 -22.83 13.71 4.51
C GLU A 191 -22.17 12.99 5.67
N MET A 192 -21.46 11.88 5.40
CA MET A 192 -20.69 11.14 6.39
C MET A 192 -19.68 12.06 7.11
N VAL A 193 -18.94 12.89 6.39
CA VAL A 193 -18.00 13.84 6.99
C VAL A 193 -18.71 14.87 7.86
N LYS A 194 -19.83 15.43 7.40
CA LYS A 194 -20.62 16.38 8.20
C LYS A 194 -21.13 15.75 9.50
N GLU A 195 -21.59 14.52 9.43
CA GLU A 195 -22.05 13.78 10.60
C GLU A 195 -20.92 13.50 11.59
N ILE A 196 -19.74 13.09 11.12
CA ILE A 196 -18.56 12.90 11.96
C ILE A 196 -18.13 14.20 12.64
N LEU A 197 -18.11 15.31 11.88
CA LEU A 197 -17.74 16.62 12.43
C LEU A 197 -18.75 17.13 13.46
N ALA A 198 -20.03 16.77 13.32
CA ALA A 198 -21.11 17.19 14.21
C ALA A 198 -21.21 16.28 15.47
N SER A 199 -21.12 14.96 15.28
CA SER A 199 -21.31 13.96 16.36
C SER A 199 -20.02 13.66 17.12
N GLY A 200 -18.86 13.80 16.48
CA GLY A 200 -17.58 13.36 17.03
C GLY A 200 -17.44 11.83 17.12
N LEU A 201 -18.29 11.09 16.42
CA LEU A 201 -18.28 9.62 16.43
C LEU A 201 -17.73 9.08 15.10
N PRO A 202 -17.02 7.94 15.14
CA PRO A 202 -16.56 7.28 13.92
C PRO A 202 -17.75 6.72 13.13
N LEU A 203 -17.67 6.76 11.80
CA LEU A 203 -18.67 6.19 10.89
C LEU A 203 -17.96 5.33 9.83
N GLU A 204 -18.71 4.30 9.37
CA GLU A 204 -18.24 3.40 8.31
C GLU A 204 -19.36 3.20 7.30
N GLN A 205 -19.02 3.29 6.01
CA GLN A 205 -19.99 3.13 4.93
C GLN A 205 -19.33 2.52 3.70
N GLU A 206 -20.09 1.73 2.94
CA GLU A 206 -19.68 1.23 1.63
C GLU A 206 -20.30 2.11 0.55
N VAL A 207 -19.45 2.67 -0.31
CA VAL A 207 -19.87 3.65 -1.32
C VAL A 207 -19.22 3.35 -2.68
N ARG A 208 -19.87 3.76 -3.75
CA ARG A 208 -19.26 3.84 -5.08
C ARG A 208 -18.73 5.25 -5.30
N LEU A 209 -17.41 5.40 -5.34
CA LEU A 209 -16.79 6.73 -5.51
C LEU A 209 -17.24 7.41 -6.81
N PHE A 210 -17.38 6.62 -7.89
CA PHE A 210 -17.79 7.12 -9.20
C PHE A 210 -18.97 6.31 -9.72
N PRO A 211 -20.06 6.95 -10.20
CA PRO A 211 -21.24 6.26 -10.70
C PRO A 211 -20.98 5.36 -11.93
N THR A 212 -19.90 5.65 -12.67
CA THR A 212 -19.53 4.94 -13.92
C THR A 212 -18.65 3.73 -13.70
N THR A 213 -18.10 3.52 -12.50
CA THR A 213 -17.25 2.39 -12.19
C THR A 213 -18.00 1.36 -11.36
N SER A 214 -17.70 0.07 -11.58
CA SER A 214 -18.21 -1.03 -10.76
C SER A 214 -17.46 -1.17 -9.43
N GLN A 215 -16.47 -0.32 -9.16
CA GLN A 215 -15.66 -0.38 -7.96
C GLN A 215 -16.45 0.01 -6.72
N LEU A 216 -16.32 -0.80 -5.68
CA LEU A 216 -16.92 -0.57 -4.37
C LEU A 216 -15.84 -0.27 -3.35
N PHE A 217 -16.02 0.84 -2.65
CA PHE A 217 -15.08 1.29 -1.64
C PHE A 217 -15.71 1.26 -0.26
N LYS A 218 -14.94 0.80 0.71
CA LYS A 218 -15.27 0.91 2.13
C LYS A 218 -14.59 2.16 2.66
N VAL A 219 -15.38 3.11 3.12
CA VAL A 219 -14.91 4.36 3.71
C VAL A 219 -15.13 4.30 5.21
N HIS A 220 -14.05 4.45 5.95
CA HIS A 220 -14.08 4.57 7.40
C HIS A 220 -13.60 5.96 7.80
N GLY A 221 -14.47 6.72 8.47
CA GLY A 221 -14.21 8.07 8.91
C GLY A 221 -14.06 8.16 10.41
N MET A 222 -13.05 8.89 10.86
CA MET A 222 -12.77 9.13 12.29
C MET A 222 -12.61 10.62 12.56
N PRO A 223 -13.11 11.14 13.69
CA PRO A 223 -12.88 12.52 14.09
C PRO A 223 -11.42 12.73 14.50
N ILE A 224 -10.86 13.88 14.12
CA ILE A 224 -9.61 14.39 14.67
C ILE A 224 -9.98 15.28 15.84
N THR A 225 -9.48 14.96 17.05
CA THR A 225 -9.74 15.71 18.26
C THR A 225 -8.49 16.46 18.74
N SER A 226 -8.66 17.67 19.24
CA SER A 226 -7.62 18.41 19.94
C SER A 226 -7.40 17.84 21.34
N GLU A 227 -6.32 18.27 22.03
CA GLU A 227 -6.06 17.91 23.43
C GLU A 227 -7.21 18.29 24.39
N GLN A 228 -8.05 19.23 24.00
CA GLN A 228 -9.24 19.67 24.74
C GLN A 228 -10.51 18.86 24.39
N GLY A 229 -10.42 17.79 23.60
CA GLY A 229 -11.54 16.95 23.18
C GLY A 229 -12.47 17.57 22.13
N ARG A 230 -12.12 18.71 21.52
CA ARG A 230 -12.91 19.33 20.46
C ARG A 230 -12.56 18.71 19.11
N VAL A 231 -13.59 18.43 18.29
CA VAL A 231 -13.39 17.97 16.92
C VAL A 231 -12.79 19.10 16.09
N VAL A 232 -11.60 18.88 15.53
CA VAL A 232 -10.85 19.84 14.72
C VAL A 232 -10.80 19.43 13.24
N GLY A 233 -11.32 18.25 12.90
CA GLY A 233 -11.36 17.72 11.56
C GLY A 233 -11.82 16.26 11.53
N ALA A 234 -11.68 15.62 10.38
CA ALA A 234 -11.93 14.19 10.22
C ALA A 234 -10.87 13.56 9.32
N VAL A 235 -10.56 12.28 9.55
CA VAL A 235 -9.75 11.44 8.67
C VAL A 235 -10.63 10.39 8.05
N LEU A 236 -10.55 10.23 6.75
CA LEU A 236 -11.20 9.18 5.98
C LEU A 236 -10.14 8.18 5.49
N THR A 237 -10.34 6.91 5.73
CA THR A 237 -9.63 5.83 5.05
C THR A 237 -10.54 5.20 4.01
N ILE A 238 -10.03 5.05 2.79
CA ILE A 238 -10.76 4.55 1.62
C ILE A 238 -10.08 3.29 1.15
N ARG A 239 -10.80 2.17 1.23
CA ARG A 239 -10.30 0.85 0.80
C ARG A 239 -11.13 0.32 -0.35
N ASP A 240 -10.49 -0.10 -1.42
CA ASP A 240 -11.16 -0.85 -2.48
C ASP A 240 -11.50 -2.27 -1.98
N ILE A 241 -12.78 -2.57 -1.93
CA ILE A 241 -13.31 -3.87 -1.50
C ILE A 241 -13.98 -4.64 -2.65
N THR A 242 -13.79 -4.18 -3.89
CA THR A 242 -14.47 -4.76 -5.07
C THR A 242 -14.21 -6.26 -5.20
N THR A 243 -12.95 -6.66 -5.13
CA THR A 243 -12.57 -8.09 -5.22
C THR A 243 -13.12 -8.90 -4.06
N ILE A 244 -13.06 -8.36 -2.83
CA ILE A 244 -13.57 -9.03 -1.62
C ILE A 244 -15.07 -9.24 -1.74
N ARG A 245 -15.84 -8.22 -2.12
CA ARG A 245 -17.29 -8.31 -2.29
C ARG A 245 -17.70 -9.25 -3.42
N HIS A 246 -16.95 -9.25 -4.53
CA HIS A 246 -17.19 -10.17 -5.62
C HIS A 246 -16.98 -11.64 -5.18
N LEU A 247 -15.93 -11.92 -4.42
CA LEU A 247 -15.68 -13.26 -3.87
C LEU A 247 -16.76 -13.67 -2.84
N GLU A 248 -17.19 -12.76 -1.95
CA GLU A 248 -18.28 -13.02 -1.01
C GLU A 248 -19.61 -13.32 -1.73
N GLN A 249 -19.92 -12.55 -2.77
CA GLN A 249 -21.11 -12.76 -3.58
C GLN A 249 -21.05 -14.12 -4.28
N MET A 250 -19.94 -14.44 -4.96
CA MET A 250 -19.75 -15.75 -5.60
C MET A 250 -19.92 -16.90 -4.59
N ARG A 251 -19.38 -16.76 -3.38
CA ARG A 251 -19.53 -17.76 -2.31
C ARG A 251 -20.99 -17.91 -1.88
N THR A 252 -21.70 -16.80 -1.72
CA THR A 252 -23.13 -16.83 -1.33
C THR A 252 -23.99 -17.45 -2.40
N GLU A 253 -23.79 -17.09 -3.67
CA GLU A 253 -24.46 -17.68 -4.83
C GLU A 253 -24.14 -19.18 -4.96
N PHE A 254 -22.90 -19.58 -4.71
CA PHE A 254 -22.51 -20.99 -4.72
C PHE A 254 -23.31 -21.81 -3.68
N VAL A 255 -23.36 -21.35 -2.42
CA VAL A 255 -24.11 -22.05 -1.35
C VAL A 255 -25.61 -22.12 -1.67
N ALA A 256 -26.18 -21.03 -2.20
CA ALA A 256 -27.57 -21.00 -2.62
C ALA A 256 -27.85 -22.00 -3.74
N ASN A 257 -26.98 -22.01 -4.76
CA ASN A 257 -27.12 -22.93 -5.91
C ASN A 257 -26.96 -24.41 -5.52
N VAL A 258 -25.96 -24.72 -4.65
CA VAL A 258 -25.81 -26.09 -4.09
C VAL A 258 -27.10 -26.54 -3.39
N SER A 259 -27.64 -25.67 -2.52
CA SER A 259 -28.85 -25.96 -1.75
C SER A 259 -30.05 -26.22 -2.69
N HIS A 260 -30.18 -25.45 -3.75
CA HIS A 260 -31.25 -25.64 -4.76
C HIS A 260 -31.08 -26.91 -5.57
N GLU A 261 -29.87 -27.22 -6.08
CA GLU A 261 -29.59 -28.38 -6.89
C GLU A 261 -29.64 -29.71 -6.09
N LEU A 262 -29.42 -29.68 -4.77
CA LEU A 262 -29.64 -30.83 -3.86
C LEU A 262 -31.12 -31.03 -3.52
N ARG A 263 -31.86 -29.93 -3.29
CA ARG A 263 -33.26 -29.98 -2.87
C ARG A 263 -34.17 -30.56 -3.93
N THR A 264 -33.96 -30.21 -5.20
CA THR A 264 -34.82 -30.63 -6.31
C THR A 264 -34.91 -32.17 -6.48
N PRO A 265 -33.78 -32.91 -6.64
CA PRO A 265 -33.82 -34.38 -6.77
C PRO A 265 -34.35 -35.03 -5.48
N LEU A 266 -34.00 -34.51 -4.30
CA LEU A 266 -34.48 -35.06 -3.04
C LEU A 266 -36.01 -34.94 -2.91
N THR A 267 -36.59 -33.80 -3.33
CA THR A 267 -38.06 -33.61 -3.33
C THR A 267 -38.73 -34.55 -4.32
N SER A 268 -38.13 -34.74 -5.51
CA SER A 268 -38.62 -35.68 -6.52
C SER A 268 -38.61 -37.12 -6.00
N ILE A 269 -37.47 -37.57 -5.45
CA ILE A 269 -37.34 -38.90 -4.83
C ILE A 269 -38.44 -39.13 -3.78
N ARG A 270 -38.58 -38.16 -2.83
CA ARG A 270 -39.58 -38.25 -1.78
C ARG A 270 -41.00 -38.34 -2.32
N GLY A 271 -41.37 -37.48 -3.27
CA GLY A 271 -42.71 -37.50 -3.86
C GLY A 271 -43.06 -38.82 -4.57
N PHE A 272 -42.11 -39.39 -5.34
CA PHE A 272 -42.33 -40.71 -5.99
C PHE A 272 -42.37 -41.82 -4.96
N VAL A 273 -41.60 -41.81 -3.89
CA VAL A 273 -41.69 -42.78 -2.79
C VAL A 273 -43.04 -42.66 -2.06
N GLU A 274 -43.52 -41.45 -1.73
CA GLU A 274 -44.84 -41.23 -1.15
C GLU A 274 -45.96 -41.78 -2.05
N THR A 275 -45.90 -41.49 -3.36
CA THR A 275 -46.89 -42.03 -4.34
C THR A 275 -46.87 -43.55 -4.45
N LEU A 276 -45.66 -44.17 -4.40
CA LEU A 276 -45.55 -45.62 -4.38
C LEU A 276 -46.19 -46.22 -3.12
N LEU A 277 -46.00 -45.61 -1.93
CA LEU A 277 -46.56 -46.06 -0.66
C LEU A 277 -48.09 -45.88 -0.60
N GLU A 278 -48.64 -44.85 -1.29
CA GLU A 278 -50.08 -44.56 -1.35
C GLU A 278 -50.87 -45.50 -2.29
N GLY A 279 -50.21 -46.50 -2.90
CA GLY A 279 -50.90 -47.55 -3.68
C GLY A 279 -50.33 -47.77 -5.08
N ALA A 280 -49.47 -46.93 -5.60
CA ALA A 280 -48.86 -47.13 -6.95
C ALA A 280 -47.94 -48.36 -7.02
N LEU A 281 -47.63 -49.01 -5.91
CA LEU A 281 -46.93 -50.33 -5.86
C LEU A 281 -47.74 -51.46 -6.42
N GLU A 282 -49.09 -51.37 -6.46
CA GLU A 282 -49.97 -52.41 -6.96
C GLU A 282 -49.95 -52.49 -8.48
N ASP A 283 -49.52 -51.40 -9.17
CA ASP A 283 -49.35 -51.43 -10.65
C ASP A 283 -47.86 -51.64 -11.00
N PRO A 284 -47.50 -52.80 -11.58
CA PRO A 284 -46.11 -53.14 -11.88
C PRO A 284 -45.46 -52.24 -12.92
N GLU A 285 -46.20 -51.66 -13.86
CA GLU A 285 -45.63 -50.73 -14.87
C GLU A 285 -45.34 -49.36 -14.25
N VAL A 286 -46.25 -48.77 -13.48
CA VAL A 286 -46.12 -47.52 -12.77
C VAL A 286 -45.01 -47.66 -11.75
N SER A 287 -44.99 -48.71 -10.95
CA SER A 287 -43.97 -49.01 -9.96
C SER A 287 -42.57 -49.03 -10.56
N ARG A 288 -42.38 -49.79 -11.65
CA ARG A 288 -41.06 -49.86 -12.35
C ARG A 288 -40.64 -48.52 -12.89
N ARG A 289 -41.56 -47.72 -13.44
CA ARG A 289 -41.28 -46.38 -13.95
C ARG A 289 -40.85 -45.43 -12.82
N PHE A 290 -41.55 -45.44 -11.69
CA PHE A 290 -41.23 -44.56 -10.54
C PHE A 290 -39.91 -44.97 -9.87
N LEU A 291 -39.63 -46.24 -9.69
CA LEU A 291 -38.33 -46.74 -9.24
C LEU A 291 -37.19 -46.35 -10.19
N GLY A 292 -37.45 -46.35 -11.50
CA GLY A 292 -36.50 -45.84 -12.50
C GLY A 292 -36.19 -44.38 -12.32
N ILE A 293 -37.19 -43.53 -12.07
CA ILE A 293 -37.01 -42.09 -11.82
C ILE A 293 -36.24 -41.88 -10.52
N ILE A 294 -36.61 -42.58 -9.43
CA ILE A 294 -35.91 -42.51 -8.13
C ILE A 294 -34.42 -42.86 -8.30
N ASN A 295 -34.13 -43.94 -9.01
CA ASN A 295 -32.75 -44.38 -9.27
C ASN A 295 -31.95 -43.35 -10.07
N ASN A 296 -32.56 -42.72 -11.08
CA ASN A 296 -31.93 -41.70 -11.88
C ASN A 296 -31.64 -40.41 -11.05
N GLU A 297 -32.59 -39.99 -10.22
CA GLU A 297 -32.38 -38.81 -9.34
C GLU A 297 -31.36 -39.11 -8.25
N ALA A 298 -31.27 -40.32 -7.71
CA ALA A 298 -30.26 -40.74 -6.75
C ALA A 298 -28.85 -40.73 -7.38
N ARG A 299 -28.70 -41.26 -8.61
CA ARG A 299 -27.42 -41.20 -9.36
C ARG A 299 -27.02 -39.78 -9.65
N ARG A 300 -27.95 -38.92 -10.02
CA ARG A 300 -27.71 -37.51 -10.26
C ARG A 300 -27.22 -36.80 -8.99
N LEU A 301 -27.85 -37.11 -7.83
CA LEU A 301 -27.44 -36.57 -6.53
C LEU A 301 -26.02 -37.01 -6.16
N GLN A 302 -25.70 -38.30 -6.39
CA GLN A 302 -24.37 -38.83 -6.18
C GLN A 302 -23.32 -38.11 -7.04
N GLN A 303 -23.56 -37.93 -8.33
CA GLN A 303 -22.68 -37.22 -9.24
C GLN A 303 -22.47 -35.76 -8.79
N LEU A 304 -23.52 -35.06 -8.34
CA LEU A 304 -23.43 -33.71 -7.84
C LEU A 304 -22.53 -33.63 -6.61
N ILE A 305 -22.64 -34.59 -5.68
CA ILE A 305 -21.79 -34.66 -4.50
C ILE A 305 -20.33 -34.91 -4.89
N GLU A 306 -20.08 -35.84 -5.83
CA GLU A 306 -18.72 -36.13 -6.32
C GLU A 306 -18.10 -34.92 -7.01
N ASP A 307 -18.85 -34.17 -7.84
CA ASP A 307 -18.41 -32.94 -8.49
C ASP A 307 -18.07 -31.85 -7.46
N LEU A 308 -18.89 -31.68 -6.41
CA LEU A 308 -18.65 -30.74 -5.34
C LEU A 308 -17.38 -31.07 -4.53
N LEU A 309 -17.19 -32.36 -4.22
CA LEU A 309 -15.98 -32.81 -3.51
C LEU A 309 -14.74 -32.65 -4.38
N ALA A 310 -14.81 -32.91 -5.68
CA ALA A 310 -13.73 -32.70 -6.62
C ALA A 310 -13.35 -31.20 -6.65
N LEU A 311 -14.33 -30.31 -6.80
CA LEU A 311 -14.13 -28.87 -6.82
C LEU A 311 -13.51 -28.39 -5.51
N SER A 312 -14.02 -28.83 -4.36
CA SER A 312 -13.48 -28.47 -3.03
C SER A 312 -12.03 -28.94 -2.85
N ARG A 313 -11.67 -30.11 -3.35
CA ARG A 313 -10.27 -30.60 -3.31
C ARG A 313 -9.36 -29.74 -4.18
N LEU A 314 -9.82 -29.39 -5.38
CA LEU A 314 -9.06 -28.55 -6.31
C LEU A 314 -8.79 -27.16 -5.72
N GLU A 315 -9.78 -26.55 -5.06
CA GLU A 315 -9.65 -25.21 -4.45
C GLU A 315 -8.72 -25.17 -3.24
N ASN A 316 -8.60 -26.28 -2.51
CA ASN A 316 -7.82 -26.35 -1.26
C ASN A 316 -6.44 -26.99 -1.42
N GLN A 317 -6.07 -27.47 -2.62
CA GLN A 317 -4.73 -28.00 -2.82
C GLN A 317 -3.74 -26.86 -3.08
N PRO A 318 -2.68 -26.71 -2.25
CA PRO A 318 -1.56 -25.85 -2.61
C PRO A 318 -0.92 -26.43 -3.89
N GLN A 319 -0.56 -25.55 -4.83
CA GLN A 319 0.16 -25.89 -6.06
C GLN A 319 1.27 -26.91 -5.74
N ARG A 320 1.10 -28.16 -6.16
CA ARG A 320 2.11 -29.21 -5.90
C ARG A 320 3.41 -28.85 -6.61
N GLN A 321 4.51 -28.86 -5.88
CA GLN A 321 5.85 -28.58 -6.39
C GLN A 321 6.44 -29.70 -7.27
N ILE A 322 5.78 -30.85 -7.39
CA ILE A 322 6.24 -31.96 -8.24
C ILE A 322 5.30 -31.99 -9.45
N PRO A 323 5.78 -31.75 -10.68
CA PRO A 323 4.97 -31.86 -11.87
C PRO A 323 4.60 -33.34 -12.06
N ASP A 324 3.32 -33.65 -11.82
CA ASP A 324 2.74 -34.91 -12.29
C ASP A 324 2.86 -34.96 -13.81
N ARG A 325 3.02 -36.14 -14.40
CA ARG A 325 3.13 -36.31 -15.85
C ARG A 325 2.03 -37.22 -16.33
N ALA A 326 1.43 -36.90 -17.47
CA ALA A 326 0.44 -37.70 -18.09
C ALA A 326 0.69 -37.82 -19.60
N ASP A 327 0.56 -39.06 -20.11
CA ASP A 327 0.50 -39.31 -21.54
C ASP A 327 -0.93 -39.11 -22.04
N LEU A 328 -1.10 -38.18 -23.00
CA LEU A 328 -2.42 -37.86 -23.57
C LEU A 328 -3.03 -39.03 -24.30
N ALA A 329 -2.25 -39.78 -25.07
CA ALA A 329 -2.75 -40.84 -25.90
C ALA A 329 -3.32 -41.99 -25.04
N SER A 330 -2.56 -42.49 -24.07
CA SER A 330 -2.98 -43.53 -23.16
C SER A 330 -4.17 -43.11 -22.28
N THR A 331 -4.20 -41.86 -21.83
CA THR A 331 -5.33 -41.34 -21.05
C THR A 331 -6.58 -41.24 -21.89
N LEU A 332 -6.48 -40.78 -23.15
CA LEU A 332 -7.63 -40.71 -24.06
C LEU A 332 -8.15 -42.08 -24.37
N GLU A 333 -7.31 -43.11 -24.64
CA GLU A 333 -7.76 -44.47 -24.87
C GLU A 333 -8.65 -45.01 -23.72
N ARG A 334 -8.27 -44.76 -22.47
CA ARG A 334 -9.09 -45.15 -21.30
C ARG A 334 -10.42 -44.39 -21.24
N VAL A 335 -10.41 -43.08 -21.53
CA VAL A 335 -11.67 -42.32 -21.63
C VAL A 335 -12.57 -42.86 -22.71
N LEU A 336 -12.03 -43.19 -23.88
CA LEU A 336 -12.77 -43.76 -25.01
C LEU A 336 -13.45 -45.07 -24.65
N VAL A 337 -12.80 -45.97 -23.89
CA VAL A 337 -13.43 -47.20 -23.39
C VAL A 337 -14.73 -46.90 -22.61
N THR A 338 -14.72 -45.80 -21.83
CA THR A 338 -15.88 -45.41 -21.01
C THR A 338 -17.00 -44.75 -21.84
N VAL A 339 -16.64 -43.90 -22.82
CA VAL A 339 -17.61 -43.05 -23.51
C VAL A 339 -18.12 -43.68 -24.82
N THR A 340 -17.40 -44.64 -25.42
CA THR A 340 -17.82 -45.31 -26.67
C THR A 340 -19.19 -46.01 -26.57
N PRO A 341 -19.50 -46.73 -25.48
CA PRO A 341 -20.85 -47.29 -25.32
C PRO A 341 -21.93 -46.21 -25.32
N LEU A 342 -21.70 -45.09 -24.63
CA LEU A 342 -22.63 -43.95 -24.53
C LEU A 342 -22.85 -43.29 -25.91
N ALA A 343 -21.79 -43.12 -26.68
CA ALA A 343 -21.82 -42.55 -28.02
C ALA A 343 -22.59 -43.50 -28.97
N SER A 344 -22.33 -44.83 -28.91
CA SER A 344 -22.99 -45.84 -29.70
C SER A 344 -24.49 -45.93 -29.40
N ASP A 345 -24.88 -45.97 -28.13
CA ASP A 345 -26.29 -46.00 -27.71
C ASP A 345 -27.07 -44.78 -28.18
N LYS A 346 -26.39 -43.63 -28.30
CA LYS A 346 -26.97 -42.36 -28.78
C LYS A 346 -26.87 -42.20 -30.30
N GLY A 347 -26.11 -43.05 -31.01
CA GLY A 347 -25.87 -42.96 -32.44
C GLY A 347 -24.97 -41.76 -32.83
N VAL A 348 -23.99 -41.44 -32.00
CA VAL A 348 -23.00 -40.38 -32.24
C VAL A 348 -21.67 -40.98 -32.67
N ASP A 349 -21.09 -40.50 -33.77
CA ASP A 349 -19.78 -40.93 -34.27
C ASP A 349 -18.67 -40.28 -33.48
N LEU A 350 -17.77 -41.09 -32.88
CA LEU A 350 -16.65 -40.59 -32.06
C LEU A 350 -15.33 -40.80 -32.81
N GLN A 351 -14.64 -39.69 -33.11
CA GLN A 351 -13.39 -39.67 -33.88
C GLN A 351 -12.24 -39.09 -33.08
N THR A 352 -11.02 -39.59 -33.36
CA THR A 352 -9.79 -39.10 -32.73
C THR A 352 -8.72 -38.81 -33.77
N GLU A 353 -8.11 -37.64 -33.68
CA GLU A 353 -7.06 -37.17 -34.59
C GLU A 353 -5.86 -36.76 -33.73
N ILE A 354 -5.16 -37.75 -33.15
CA ILE A 354 -4.02 -37.54 -32.28
C ILE A 354 -2.71 -37.86 -33.03
N PRO A 355 -1.84 -36.92 -33.32
CA PRO A 355 -0.52 -37.20 -33.93
C PRO A 355 0.32 -38.10 -33.02
N GLY A 356 1.11 -38.99 -33.61
CA GLY A 356 2.08 -39.77 -32.84
C GLY A 356 3.20 -38.86 -32.31
N GLY A 357 3.68 -39.15 -31.10
CA GLY A 357 4.82 -38.46 -30.50
C GLY A 357 4.48 -37.16 -29.75
N ILE A 358 3.24 -37.02 -29.28
CA ILE A 358 2.88 -35.93 -28.36
C ILE A 358 3.67 -36.11 -27.05
N PRO A 359 4.38 -35.07 -26.58
CA PRO A 359 5.10 -35.09 -25.31
C PRO A 359 4.14 -35.29 -24.11
N GLU A 360 4.68 -35.80 -23.00
CA GLU A 360 3.94 -35.89 -21.73
C GLU A 360 3.54 -34.49 -21.27
N LEU A 361 2.33 -34.36 -20.73
CA LEU A 361 1.77 -33.12 -20.21
C LEU A 361 2.07 -32.95 -18.72
N ALA A 362 2.25 -31.72 -18.28
CA ALA A 362 2.51 -31.37 -16.88
C ALA A 362 1.20 -31.37 -16.05
N ILE A 363 0.54 -32.49 -15.98
CA ILE A 363 -0.72 -32.70 -15.26
C ILE A 363 -0.79 -34.13 -14.75
N SER A 364 -1.53 -34.41 -13.66
CA SER A 364 -1.77 -35.79 -13.26
C SER A 364 -2.73 -36.50 -14.21
N GLU A 365 -2.51 -37.76 -14.41
CA GLU A 365 -3.33 -38.62 -15.23
C GLU A 365 -4.82 -38.60 -14.83
N SER A 366 -5.09 -38.53 -13.52
CA SER A 366 -6.46 -38.46 -12.99
C SER A 366 -7.16 -37.16 -13.39
N TYR A 367 -6.47 -36.02 -13.36
CA TYR A 367 -7.03 -34.76 -13.77
C TYR A 367 -7.20 -34.64 -15.29
N LEU A 368 -6.24 -35.14 -16.06
CA LEU A 368 -6.36 -35.19 -17.52
C LEU A 368 -7.56 -36.07 -17.93
N ASN A 369 -7.71 -37.24 -17.29
CA ASN A 369 -8.87 -38.12 -17.49
C ASN A 369 -10.18 -37.38 -17.20
N GLN A 370 -10.26 -36.62 -16.10
CA GLN A 370 -11.46 -35.88 -15.73
C GLN A 370 -11.77 -34.74 -16.72
N VAL A 371 -10.77 -34.04 -17.23
CA VAL A 371 -10.92 -33.00 -18.26
C VAL A 371 -11.50 -33.60 -19.53
N LEU A 372 -10.86 -34.65 -20.06
CA LEU A 372 -11.28 -35.31 -21.28
C LEU A 372 -12.69 -35.92 -21.16
N LEU A 373 -12.95 -36.61 -20.05
CA LEU A 373 -14.27 -37.24 -19.80
C LEU A 373 -15.37 -36.16 -19.77
N ASN A 374 -15.18 -35.07 -19.07
CA ASN A 374 -16.19 -34.00 -18.99
C ASN A 374 -16.47 -33.35 -20.35
N LEU A 375 -15.43 -33.09 -21.15
CA LEU A 375 -15.60 -32.46 -22.46
C LEU A 375 -16.23 -33.42 -23.48
N ILE A 376 -15.78 -34.67 -23.54
CA ILE A 376 -16.29 -35.66 -24.49
C ILE A 376 -17.73 -36.07 -24.14
N ASP A 377 -18.05 -36.31 -22.86
CA ASP A 377 -19.39 -36.60 -22.39
C ASP A 377 -20.37 -35.45 -22.70
N ASN A 378 -19.94 -34.18 -22.52
CA ASN A 378 -20.74 -33.04 -22.96
C ASN A 378 -20.95 -33.04 -24.49
N GLY A 379 -19.90 -33.26 -25.28
CA GLY A 379 -20.00 -33.38 -26.73
C GLY A 379 -21.04 -34.44 -27.14
N ILE A 380 -20.95 -35.62 -26.54
CA ILE A 380 -21.91 -36.70 -26.81
C ILE A 380 -23.32 -36.30 -26.34
N LYS A 381 -23.49 -35.73 -25.16
CA LYS A 381 -24.80 -35.35 -24.61
C LYS A 381 -25.52 -34.31 -25.45
N TYR A 382 -24.82 -33.35 -26.02
CA TYR A 382 -25.44 -32.24 -26.76
C TYR A 382 -25.46 -32.45 -28.28
N THR A 383 -24.89 -33.54 -28.79
CA THR A 383 -24.96 -33.94 -30.22
C THR A 383 -26.15 -34.84 -30.47
N PRO A 384 -27.03 -34.53 -31.45
CA PRO A 384 -28.12 -35.44 -31.88
C PRO A 384 -27.59 -36.75 -32.52
N ALA A 385 -28.43 -37.76 -32.60
CA ALA A 385 -28.11 -38.97 -33.32
C ALA A 385 -27.76 -38.71 -34.80
N GLY A 386 -26.72 -39.38 -35.29
CA GLY A 386 -26.11 -39.13 -36.60
C GLY A 386 -25.08 -38.01 -36.64
N GLY A 387 -24.86 -37.30 -35.51
CA GLY A 387 -23.80 -36.30 -35.39
C GLY A 387 -22.45 -36.90 -35.00
N LYS A 388 -21.43 -36.04 -34.87
CA LYS A 388 -20.02 -36.43 -34.65
C LYS A 388 -19.41 -35.66 -33.50
N VAL A 389 -18.54 -36.32 -32.75
CA VAL A 389 -17.61 -35.69 -31.78
C VAL A 389 -16.19 -36.08 -32.18
N THR A 390 -15.32 -35.06 -32.32
CA THR A 390 -13.91 -35.22 -32.72
C THR A 390 -12.99 -34.69 -31.67
N VAL A 391 -11.99 -35.49 -31.27
CA VAL A 391 -10.93 -35.08 -30.35
C VAL A 391 -9.64 -34.93 -31.12
N ARG A 392 -9.03 -33.73 -31.10
CA ARG A 392 -7.75 -33.43 -31.76
C ARG A 392 -6.72 -32.97 -30.76
N ALA A 393 -5.45 -33.19 -31.05
CA ALA A 393 -4.35 -32.61 -30.29
C ALA A 393 -3.31 -32.02 -31.25
N ILE A 394 -2.87 -30.81 -30.92
CA ILE A 394 -1.96 -30.00 -31.74
C ILE A 394 -0.82 -29.52 -30.82
N PRO A 395 0.43 -29.98 -31.05
CA PRO A 395 1.57 -29.44 -30.33
C PRO A 395 1.85 -28.01 -30.77
N GLU A 396 1.99 -27.07 -29.82
CA GLU A 396 2.30 -25.65 -30.06
C GLU A 396 3.44 -25.18 -29.16
N GLY A 397 4.68 -25.38 -29.60
CA GLY A 397 5.87 -25.01 -28.83
C GLY A 397 5.97 -25.76 -27.50
N ASP A 398 5.92 -25.06 -26.36
CA ASP A 398 5.97 -25.65 -25.03
C ASP A 398 4.59 -26.08 -24.47
N LEU A 399 3.54 -25.98 -25.31
CA LEU A 399 2.17 -26.31 -24.94
C LEU A 399 1.62 -27.37 -25.89
N VAL A 400 0.63 -28.09 -25.45
CA VAL A 400 -0.22 -28.95 -26.33
C VAL A 400 -1.64 -28.40 -26.22
N GLN A 401 -2.23 -28.06 -27.39
CA GLN A 401 -3.64 -27.73 -27.49
C GLN A 401 -4.44 -29.01 -27.76
N VAL A 402 -5.48 -29.21 -26.96
CA VAL A 402 -6.46 -30.31 -27.16
C VAL A 402 -7.80 -29.71 -27.46
N GLU A 403 -8.43 -30.18 -28.55
CA GLU A 403 -9.72 -29.72 -29.03
C GLU A 403 -10.74 -30.84 -28.93
N VAL A 404 -11.95 -30.54 -28.47
CA VAL A 404 -13.11 -31.41 -28.50
C VAL A 404 -14.22 -30.70 -29.27
N GLU A 405 -14.43 -31.11 -30.52
CA GLU A 405 -15.39 -30.51 -31.44
C GLU A 405 -16.62 -31.41 -31.54
N ASP A 406 -17.82 -30.86 -31.41
CA ASP A 406 -19.08 -31.52 -31.60
C ASP A 406 -19.92 -30.88 -32.74
N THR A 407 -20.77 -31.65 -33.39
CA THR A 407 -21.73 -31.16 -34.38
C THR A 407 -23.14 -31.06 -33.79
N GLY A 408 -23.21 -30.65 -32.52
CA GLY A 408 -24.41 -30.57 -31.73
C GLY A 408 -25.24 -29.30 -31.92
N ILE A 409 -26.09 -29.05 -30.94
CA ILE A 409 -27.03 -27.91 -30.95
C ILE A 409 -26.34 -26.54 -30.91
N GLY A 410 -25.06 -26.49 -30.50
CA GLY A 410 -24.31 -25.25 -30.31
C GLY A 410 -24.77 -24.41 -29.10
N ILE A 411 -24.06 -23.33 -28.86
CA ILE A 411 -24.21 -22.42 -27.69
C ILE A 411 -24.50 -21.01 -28.20
N PRO A 412 -25.55 -20.34 -27.71
CA PRO A 412 -25.80 -18.94 -28.01
C PRO A 412 -24.65 -18.03 -27.60
N SER A 413 -24.34 -17.01 -28.39
CA SER A 413 -23.19 -16.08 -28.14
C SER A 413 -23.24 -15.40 -26.79
N GLU A 414 -24.42 -15.06 -26.29
CA GLU A 414 -24.64 -14.46 -24.97
C GLU A 414 -24.27 -15.39 -23.80
N SER A 415 -24.28 -16.70 -24.02
CA SER A 415 -23.98 -17.73 -23.04
C SER A 415 -22.49 -18.11 -23.01
N LEU A 416 -21.74 -17.89 -24.09
CA LEU A 416 -20.32 -18.27 -24.20
C LEU A 416 -19.43 -17.76 -23.04
N PRO A 417 -19.54 -16.50 -22.59
CA PRO A 417 -18.72 -16.05 -21.48
C PRO A 417 -19.01 -16.76 -20.15
N ARG A 418 -20.19 -17.39 -20.04
CA ARG A 418 -20.73 -17.93 -18.81
C ARG A 418 -20.69 -19.43 -18.68
N VAL A 419 -20.41 -20.18 -19.77
CA VAL A 419 -20.47 -21.65 -19.77
C VAL A 419 -19.52 -22.33 -18.80
N PHE A 420 -18.48 -21.62 -18.35
CA PHE A 420 -17.52 -22.07 -17.35
C PHE A 420 -17.89 -21.63 -15.91
N GLU A 421 -18.98 -20.84 -15.73
CA GLU A 421 -19.48 -20.50 -14.41
C GLU A 421 -20.10 -21.74 -13.73
N ARG A 422 -19.97 -21.82 -12.40
CA ARG A 422 -20.54 -22.93 -11.60
C ARG A 422 -22.06 -22.92 -11.68
N PHE A 423 -22.66 -24.08 -11.90
CA PHE A 423 -24.09 -24.30 -12.04
C PHE A 423 -24.76 -23.60 -13.25
N TYR A 424 -23.94 -22.99 -14.13
CA TYR A 424 -24.50 -22.36 -15.33
C TYR A 424 -24.97 -23.40 -16.33
N ARG A 425 -26.11 -23.13 -16.93
CA ARG A 425 -26.73 -23.96 -17.99
C ARG A 425 -27.48 -23.05 -18.94
N VAL A 426 -27.32 -23.27 -20.25
CA VAL A 426 -28.02 -22.51 -21.31
C VAL A 426 -29.51 -22.72 -21.22
N ASP A 427 -29.96 -24.01 -21.06
CA ASP A 427 -31.35 -24.39 -20.85
C ASP A 427 -31.46 -25.30 -19.62
N LYS A 428 -32.06 -24.75 -18.55
CA LYS A 428 -32.22 -25.47 -17.28
C LYS A 428 -33.15 -26.71 -17.37
N ALA A 429 -34.17 -26.67 -18.21
CA ALA A 429 -35.13 -27.77 -18.32
C ALA A 429 -34.52 -28.94 -19.07
N ARG A 430 -34.03 -28.73 -20.28
CA ARG A 430 -33.43 -29.75 -21.14
C ARG A 430 -32.17 -30.37 -20.55
N SER A 431 -31.36 -29.54 -19.89
CA SER A 431 -30.12 -30.02 -19.25
C SER A 431 -30.37 -30.87 -18.00
N ARG A 432 -31.55 -30.72 -17.34
CA ARG A 432 -31.96 -31.58 -16.23
C ARG A 432 -32.32 -32.97 -16.73
N GLU A 433 -33.03 -33.10 -17.83
CA GLU A 433 -33.39 -34.38 -18.44
C GLU A 433 -32.13 -35.17 -18.87
N MET A 434 -31.08 -34.48 -19.29
CA MET A 434 -29.79 -35.07 -19.68
C MET A 434 -28.81 -35.29 -18.53
N GLY A 435 -29.20 -35.03 -17.26
CA GLY A 435 -28.40 -35.35 -16.06
C GLY A 435 -27.22 -34.45 -15.82
N GLY A 436 -27.14 -33.26 -16.43
CA GLY A 436 -26.03 -32.35 -16.21
C GLY A 436 -26.07 -31.69 -14.81
N THR A 437 -24.95 -31.57 -14.12
CA THR A 437 -24.79 -30.86 -12.83
C THR A 437 -24.54 -29.38 -12.99
N GLY A 438 -24.00 -28.94 -14.13
CA GLY A 438 -23.52 -27.58 -14.37
C GLY A 438 -22.18 -27.26 -13.67
N LEU A 439 -21.50 -28.30 -13.17
CA LEU A 439 -20.19 -28.16 -12.54
C LEU A 439 -19.06 -28.67 -13.42
N GLY A 440 -19.30 -29.57 -14.34
CA GLY A 440 -18.26 -30.25 -15.16
C GLY A 440 -17.34 -29.26 -15.89
N LEU A 441 -17.87 -28.24 -16.59
CA LEU A 441 -17.06 -27.25 -17.30
C LEU A 441 -16.30 -26.32 -16.33
N ALA A 442 -16.86 -25.98 -15.16
CA ALA A 442 -16.17 -25.23 -14.13
C ALA A 442 -15.01 -26.03 -13.54
N ILE A 443 -15.16 -27.32 -13.34
CA ILE A 443 -14.10 -28.26 -12.91
C ILE A 443 -13.00 -28.32 -13.98
N VAL A 444 -13.36 -28.48 -15.26
CA VAL A 444 -12.38 -28.47 -16.37
C VAL A 444 -11.57 -27.19 -16.37
N LYS A 445 -12.22 -26.01 -16.30
CA LYS A 445 -11.55 -24.71 -16.25
C LYS A 445 -10.58 -24.64 -15.08
N HIS A 446 -11.02 -25.02 -13.90
CA HIS A 446 -10.16 -24.97 -12.70
C HIS A 446 -8.95 -25.90 -12.82
N ILE A 447 -9.13 -27.13 -13.32
CA ILE A 447 -8.03 -28.07 -13.54
C ILE A 447 -7.02 -27.49 -14.53
N VAL A 448 -7.47 -27.02 -15.68
CA VAL A 448 -6.59 -26.50 -16.74
C VAL A 448 -5.82 -25.27 -16.26
N GLU A 449 -6.52 -24.29 -15.66
CA GLU A 449 -5.90 -23.06 -15.17
C GLU A 449 -4.92 -23.32 -14.02
N SER A 450 -5.23 -24.24 -13.10
CA SER A 450 -4.33 -24.59 -11.99
C SER A 450 -3.04 -25.30 -12.44
N HIS A 451 -3.03 -25.86 -13.67
CA HIS A 451 -1.85 -26.48 -14.29
C HIS A 451 -1.16 -25.56 -15.32
N GLY A 452 -1.45 -24.24 -15.29
CA GLY A 452 -0.79 -23.25 -16.14
C GLY A 452 -1.28 -23.23 -17.60
N GLY A 453 -2.41 -23.88 -17.87
CA GLY A 453 -3.07 -23.88 -19.18
C GLY A 453 -4.18 -22.83 -19.30
N SER A 454 -4.85 -22.85 -20.45
CA SER A 454 -6.04 -22.03 -20.71
C SER A 454 -7.13 -22.87 -21.38
N ILE A 455 -8.41 -22.52 -21.16
CA ILE A 455 -9.54 -23.15 -21.84
C ILE A 455 -10.45 -22.08 -22.44
N ASN A 456 -10.94 -22.37 -23.64
CA ASN A 456 -11.88 -21.52 -24.37
C ASN A 456 -12.89 -22.36 -25.14
N VAL A 457 -13.90 -21.68 -25.68
CA VAL A 457 -14.95 -22.31 -26.51
C VAL A 457 -15.31 -21.42 -27.68
N THR A 458 -15.50 -22.02 -28.83
CA THR A 458 -16.12 -21.41 -30.00
C THR A 458 -17.36 -22.22 -30.35
N SER A 459 -18.48 -21.53 -30.61
CA SER A 459 -19.74 -22.25 -30.95
C SER A 459 -20.66 -21.35 -31.76
N ARG A 460 -21.51 -22.01 -32.55
CA ARG A 460 -22.64 -21.38 -33.25
C ARG A 460 -23.90 -22.23 -33.09
N PRO A 461 -25.04 -21.63 -32.75
CA PRO A 461 -26.29 -22.35 -32.66
C PRO A 461 -26.60 -23.17 -33.92
N GLY A 462 -26.90 -24.46 -33.76
CA GLY A 462 -27.18 -25.41 -34.85
C GLY A 462 -25.97 -25.90 -35.64
N GLN A 463 -24.74 -25.48 -35.32
CA GLN A 463 -23.51 -25.91 -36.01
C GLN A 463 -22.54 -26.68 -35.10
N GLY A 464 -22.83 -26.72 -33.79
CA GLY A 464 -21.99 -27.38 -32.80
C GLY A 464 -21.09 -26.45 -32.04
N SER A 465 -20.18 -27.04 -31.24
CA SER A 465 -19.23 -26.32 -30.39
C SER A 465 -17.83 -26.94 -30.49
N CYS A 466 -16.80 -26.14 -30.33
CA CYS A 466 -15.43 -26.60 -30.17
C CYS A 466 -14.88 -26.04 -28.86
N PHE A 467 -14.66 -26.92 -27.89
CA PHE A 467 -13.94 -26.64 -26.67
C PHE A 467 -12.47 -26.95 -26.89
N PHE A 468 -11.60 -26.00 -26.58
CA PHE A 468 -10.16 -26.18 -26.71
C PHE A 468 -9.43 -25.70 -25.48
N PHE A 469 -8.47 -26.49 -25.04
CA PHE A 469 -7.63 -26.16 -23.89
C PHE A 469 -6.16 -26.42 -24.20
N THR A 470 -5.30 -25.68 -23.52
CA THR A 470 -3.85 -25.83 -23.61
C THR A 470 -3.30 -26.36 -22.29
N LEU A 471 -2.26 -27.17 -22.34
CA LEU A 471 -1.51 -27.62 -21.17
C LEU A 471 -0.01 -27.57 -21.48
N PRO A 472 0.83 -27.21 -20.48
CA PRO A 472 2.27 -27.22 -20.66
C PRO A 472 2.82 -28.66 -20.80
N ILE A 473 3.84 -28.79 -21.63
CA ILE A 473 4.62 -30.02 -21.75
C ILE A 473 5.39 -30.23 -20.45
N ALA A 474 5.42 -31.45 -19.93
CA ALA A 474 6.25 -31.77 -18.78
C ALA A 474 7.72 -31.54 -19.13
N ALA A 475 8.40 -30.69 -18.37
CA ALA A 475 9.83 -30.46 -18.57
C ALA A 475 10.54 -31.80 -18.60
N GLY A 476 11.24 -32.09 -19.69
CA GLY A 476 12.03 -33.31 -19.82
C GLY A 476 12.98 -33.38 -18.62
N GLY A 477 12.94 -34.47 -17.87
CA GLY A 477 13.91 -34.72 -16.81
C GLY A 477 15.29 -34.78 -17.46
N GLY A 478 15.97 -33.63 -17.47
CA GLY A 478 17.41 -33.66 -17.68
C GLY A 478 17.98 -34.56 -16.59
N GLU A 479 18.60 -35.64 -17.01
CA GLU A 479 19.40 -36.48 -16.12
C GLU A 479 20.31 -35.56 -15.31
N ALA A 480 20.06 -35.52 -14.01
CA ALA A 480 21.06 -34.99 -13.09
C ALA A 480 22.22 -35.98 -13.09
N GLU A 481 23.28 -35.66 -13.84
CA GLU A 481 24.62 -36.22 -13.61
C GLU A 481 25.19 -35.77 -12.27
#